data_f461a61814ba141f2a87829bd19506fb
#
_entry.id   f461a61814ba141f2a87829bd19506fb
#
_cell.length_a   1.000
_cell.length_b   1.000
_cell.length_c   1.000
_cell.angle_alpha   90.00
_cell.angle_beta   90.00
_cell.angle_gamma   90.00
#
_symmetry.space_group_name_H-M   'P 1'
#
loop_
_entity.id
_entity.type
_entity.pdbx_description
1 polymer ?
#
loop_
_entity_poly.entity_id
_entity_poly.type
_entity_poly.pdbx_seq_one_letter_code
_entity_poly.pdbx_strand_id
1 'polypeptide(L)'
;MDVSFLGGPGPQRGVGVVAPFDFALDRELWRWVPDEVSLHLTRTPYVPVEVSLDLARLISEHETLGDAVRTLTAVAPEVVAYACTSGSFVGGIVGERAMCEAMSRAGAVPAVTTSGALLEALVELDVRRVALVTPYTVSVTRVLESYVARAGVTVTGCAYMGLTRQIWKVTYREVADMARRAAVRGRLGAADALFLSCTNLPTYDVIPQLEAELRIPVISANQVTMWAALRRLGTRAVGPYQALIDASARSGTVLPGQASGSVLPDVPDVPGVPEEKQQEGWT
;
A
#
# COMPACT_ATOMS: atom_id res chain seq x y z
N MET A 1 24.47 24.33 -33.35
CA MET A 1 24.20 22.90 -33.47
C MET A 1 22.70 22.77 -33.43
N ASP A 2 22.09 22.31 -34.51
CA ASP A 2 20.63 22.07 -34.54
C ASP A 2 20.32 20.79 -33.77
N VAL A 3 19.56 20.88 -32.69
CA VAL A 3 19.13 19.75 -31.82
C VAL A 3 17.67 19.38 -32.01
N SER A 4 16.99 19.97 -33.00
CA SER A 4 15.58 19.76 -33.26
C SER A 4 15.24 18.29 -33.58
N PHE A 5 16.20 17.52 -34.08
CA PHE A 5 16.07 16.09 -34.39
C PHE A 5 16.08 15.20 -33.14
N LEU A 6 16.53 15.71 -31.96
CA LEU A 6 16.57 14.92 -30.73
C LEU A 6 15.19 14.75 -30.11
N GLY A 7 14.21 15.47 -30.63
CA GLY A 7 12.80 15.33 -30.19
C GLY A 7 12.67 15.62 -28.72
N GLY A 8 12.90 16.28 -27.90
CA GLY A 8 12.80 16.46 -26.44
C GLY A 8 12.05 15.32 -25.72
N PRO A 9 12.07 15.28 -24.42
CA PRO A 9 11.27 14.32 -23.68
C PRO A 9 9.79 14.54 -24.03
N GLY A 10 9.11 13.50 -24.48
CA GLY A 10 7.66 13.54 -24.69
C GLY A 10 6.95 13.91 -23.38
N PRO A 11 5.69 14.40 -23.47
CA PRO A 11 4.88 14.63 -22.29
C PRO A 11 4.77 13.34 -21.49
N GLN A 12 5.20 13.37 -20.21
CA GLN A 12 5.07 12.23 -19.32
C GLN A 12 3.70 12.24 -18.68
N ARG A 13 3.12 11.06 -18.48
CA ARG A 13 1.90 10.88 -17.70
C ARG A 13 2.21 11.01 -16.21
N GLY A 14 1.34 11.64 -15.44
CA GLY A 14 1.60 11.96 -14.05
C GLY A 14 0.86 11.05 -13.07
N VAL A 15 1.59 10.52 -12.07
CA VAL A 15 1.00 9.96 -10.86
C VAL A 15 1.33 10.88 -9.69
N GLY A 16 0.30 11.45 -9.06
CA GLY A 16 0.45 12.20 -7.81
C GLY A 16 0.57 11.25 -6.63
N VAL A 17 1.54 11.46 -5.77
CA VAL A 17 1.75 10.63 -4.58
C VAL A 17 1.70 11.49 -3.33
N VAL A 18 0.73 11.22 -2.45
CA VAL A 18 0.70 11.74 -1.09
C VAL A 18 1.39 10.73 -0.18
N ALA A 19 2.44 11.15 0.51
CA ALA A 19 3.18 10.31 1.44
C ALA A 19 3.14 10.90 2.86
N PRO A 20 3.33 10.13 3.93
CA PRO A 20 3.54 10.68 5.27
C PRO A 20 4.75 11.60 5.31
N PHE A 21 4.74 12.54 6.27
CA PHE A 21 5.84 13.50 6.43
C PHE A 21 7.21 12.83 6.67
N ASP A 22 7.23 11.63 7.26
CA ASP A 22 8.44 10.86 7.58
C ASP A 22 8.86 9.86 6.49
N PHE A 23 8.16 9.85 5.35
CA PHE A 23 8.48 8.96 4.24
C PHE A 23 9.83 9.31 3.62
N ALA A 24 10.71 8.31 3.47
CA ALA A 24 12.10 8.50 3.05
C ALA A 24 12.56 7.60 1.89
N LEU A 25 11.66 6.81 1.30
CA LEU A 25 11.98 5.85 0.24
C LEU A 25 11.46 6.26 -1.15
N ASP A 26 11.50 7.57 -1.45
CA ASP A 26 11.06 8.11 -2.75
C ASP A 26 11.69 7.37 -3.93
N ARG A 27 13.01 7.11 -3.86
CA ARG A 27 13.73 6.42 -4.93
C ARG A 27 13.25 4.98 -5.15
N GLU A 28 12.72 4.33 -4.12
CA GLU A 28 12.20 2.97 -4.26
C GLU A 28 10.91 2.96 -5.08
N LEU A 29 10.02 3.94 -4.89
CA LEU A 29 8.79 4.06 -5.68
C LEU A 29 9.08 4.15 -7.18
N TRP A 30 10.09 4.95 -7.57
CA TRP A 30 10.50 5.11 -8.96
C TRP A 30 10.96 3.82 -9.64
N ARG A 31 11.38 2.82 -8.88
CA ARG A 31 11.88 1.55 -9.44
C ARG A 31 10.78 0.69 -10.08
N TRP A 32 9.51 0.93 -9.74
CA TRP A 32 8.38 0.27 -10.39
C TRP A 32 7.77 1.10 -11.52
N VAL A 33 8.26 2.31 -11.75
CA VAL A 33 7.69 3.27 -12.69
C VAL A 33 8.39 3.20 -14.04
N PRO A 34 7.65 3.02 -15.15
CA PRO A 34 8.22 3.04 -16.49
C PRO A 34 8.58 4.47 -16.91
N ASP A 35 9.46 4.59 -17.90
CA ASP A 35 10.08 5.87 -18.31
C ASP A 35 9.08 6.92 -18.81
N GLU A 36 7.91 6.51 -19.30
CA GLU A 36 6.85 7.42 -19.77
C GLU A 36 5.99 8.01 -18.65
N VAL A 37 6.25 7.66 -17.39
CA VAL A 37 5.47 8.12 -16.23
C VAL A 37 6.35 8.92 -15.26
N SER A 38 5.81 10.03 -14.77
CA SER A 38 6.42 10.83 -13.69
C SER A 38 5.66 10.69 -12.38
N LEU A 39 6.41 10.59 -11.27
CA LEU A 39 5.86 10.70 -9.93
C LEU A 39 5.97 12.14 -9.43
N HIS A 40 4.87 12.70 -8.96
CA HIS A 40 4.80 14.01 -8.32
C HIS A 40 4.47 13.80 -6.86
N LEU A 41 5.45 14.00 -5.96
CA LEU A 41 5.30 13.69 -4.54
C LEU A 41 5.00 14.94 -3.71
N THR A 42 4.02 14.80 -2.82
CA THR A 42 3.79 15.72 -1.71
C THR A 42 3.74 14.94 -0.40
N ARG A 43 3.85 15.64 0.72
CA ARG A 43 3.80 15.02 2.04
C ARG A 43 2.69 15.60 2.89
N THR A 44 2.16 14.79 3.81
CA THR A 44 1.28 15.30 4.87
C THR A 44 2.06 16.27 5.77
N PRO A 45 1.38 17.21 6.45
CA PRO A 45 2.01 18.08 7.43
C PRO A 45 2.75 17.30 8.52
N TYR A 46 3.84 17.89 9.04
CA TYR A 46 4.60 17.30 10.13
C TYR A 46 3.77 17.19 11.41
N VAL A 47 3.80 16.02 12.04
CA VAL A 47 3.18 15.73 13.32
C VAL A 47 4.22 15.15 14.27
N PRO A 48 4.48 15.75 15.46
CA PRO A 48 5.53 15.29 16.40
C PRO A 48 5.08 14.07 17.22
N VAL A 49 4.58 13.03 16.54
CA VAL A 49 4.08 11.79 17.15
C VAL A 49 4.83 10.59 16.55
N GLU A 50 5.16 9.62 17.39
CA GLU A 50 5.79 8.37 16.94
C GLU A 50 4.79 7.49 16.17
N VAL A 51 5.33 6.57 15.37
CA VAL A 51 4.53 5.60 14.62
C VAL A 51 3.66 4.78 15.58
N SER A 52 2.36 5.03 15.52
CA SER A 52 1.33 4.50 16.40
C SER A 52 -0.03 4.51 15.68
N LEU A 53 -1.06 4.00 16.33
CA LEU A 53 -2.44 4.13 15.83
C LEU A 53 -2.90 5.60 15.80
N ASP A 54 -2.46 6.40 16.77
CA ASP A 54 -2.83 7.82 16.83
C ASP A 54 -2.18 8.60 15.69
N LEU A 55 -0.87 8.36 15.42
CA LEU A 55 -0.24 8.94 14.24
C LEU A 55 -0.98 8.50 12.96
N ALA A 56 -1.28 7.20 12.82
CA ALA A 56 -1.96 6.69 11.64
C ALA A 56 -3.30 7.38 11.40
N ARG A 57 -4.08 7.66 12.45
CA ARG A 57 -5.34 8.41 12.36
C ARG A 57 -5.11 9.86 11.94
N LEU A 58 -4.15 10.57 12.55
CA LEU A 58 -3.87 11.97 12.27
C LEU A 58 -3.45 12.19 10.80
N ILE A 59 -2.56 11.35 10.26
CA ILE A 59 -2.09 11.48 8.88
C ILE A 59 -3.07 10.92 7.83
N SER A 60 -4.19 10.35 8.26
CA SER A 60 -5.25 9.80 7.41
C SER A 60 -6.53 10.63 7.42
N GLU A 61 -6.55 11.76 8.09
CA GLU A 61 -7.69 12.67 8.08
C GLU A 61 -8.01 13.13 6.65
N HIS A 62 -9.28 13.05 6.28
CA HIS A 62 -9.73 13.29 4.90
C HIS A 62 -9.44 14.72 4.43
N GLU A 63 -9.51 15.71 5.33
CA GLU A 63 -9.19 17.11 5.02
C GLU A 63 -7.69 17.26 4.72
N THR A 64 -6.83 16.72 5.59
CA THR A 64 -5.37 16.71 5.42
C THR A 64 -4.95 16.06 4.10
N LEU A 65 -5.54 14.92 3.75
CA LEU A 65 -5.27 14.25 2.49
C LEU A 65 -5.82 15.02 1.28
N GLY A 66 -7.01 15.61 1.42
CA GLY A 66 -7.60 16.45 0.39
C GLY A 66 -6.73 17.67 0.09
N ASP A 67 -6.19 18.34 1.12
CA ASP A 67 -5.27 19.48 0.96
C ASP A 67 -3.98 19.05 0.24
N ALA A 68 -3.39 17.93 0.64
CA ALA A 68 -2.22 17.38 0.00
C ALA A 68 -2.48 17.07 -1.49
N VAL A 69 -3.61 16.44 -1.80
CA VAL A 69 -4.02 16.16 -3.19
C VAL A 69 -4.21 17.46 -3.98
N ARG A 70 -4.85 18.49 -3.40
CA ARG A 70 -5.01 19.79 -4.06
C ARG A 70 -3.68 20.43 -4.45
N THR A 71 -2.62 20.26 -3.67
CA THR A 71 -1.28 20.77 -4.07
C THR A 71 -0.75 20.09 -5.33
N LEU A 72 -1.11 18.83 -5.55
CA LEU A 72 -0.69 18.08 -6.73
C LEU A 72 -1.46 18.45 -8.00
N THR A 73 -2.64 19.07 -7.89
CA THR A 73 -3.42 19.46 -9.09
C THR A 73 -2.68 20.46 -9.98
N ALA A 74 -1.71 21.20 -9.42
CA ALA A 74 -0.88 22.15 -10.18
C ALA A 74 -0.06 21.48 -11.30
N VAL A 75 0.25 20.19 -11.15
CA VAL A 75 0.99 19.40 -12.15
C VAL A 75 0.08 18.41 -12.90
N ALA A 76 -1.24 18.53 -12.71
CA ALA A 76 -2.27 17.78 -13.40
C ALA A 76 -2.01 16.25 -13.46
N PRO A 77 -1.84 15.54 -12.33
CA PRO A 77 -1.68 14.10 -12.34
C PRO A 77 -2.96 13.43 -12.83
N GLU A 78 -2.84 12.31 -13.52
CA GLU A 78 -3.99 11.53 -14.00
C GLU A 78 -4.51 10.52 -12.96
N VAL A 79 -3.72 10.23 -11.91
CA VAL A 79 -4.05 9.35 -10.79
C VAL A 79 -3.39 9.90 -9.54
N VAL A 80 -4.01 9.74 -8.38
CA VAL A 80 -3.39 10.04 -7.08
C VAL A 80 -3.29 8.78 -6.22
N ALA A 81 -2.19 8.64 -5.50
CA ALA A 81 -1.91 7.51 -4.61
C ALA A 81 -1.59 8.00 -3.19
N TYR A 82 -2.16 7.38 -2.17
CA TYR A 82 -1.73 7.56 -0.78
C TYR A 82 -0.75 6.46 -0.39
N ALA A 83 0.52 6.81 -0.37
CA ALA A 83 1.62 5.90 -0.06
C ALA A 83 1.84 5.78 1.46
N CYS A 84 0.86 5.25 2.17
CA CYS A 84 0.92 4.99 3.61
C CYS A 84 0.08 3.78 3.98
N THR A 85 0.73 2.73 4.48
CA THR A 85 0.02 1.50 4.84
C THR A 85 -0.83 1.72 6.09
N SER A 86 -0.22 2.15 7.22
CA SER A 86 -0.96 2.30 8.48
C SER A 86 -2.08 3.32 8.42
N GLY A 87 -1.86 4.46 7.78
CA GLY A 87 -2.89 5.47 7.57
C GLY A 87 -4.05 4.96 6.72
N SER A 88 -3.80 4.08 5.74
CA SER A 88 -4.85 3.58 4.87
C SER A 88 -5.67 2.43 5.47
N PHE A 89 -5.14 1.64 6.42
CA PHE A 89 -5.93 0.57 7.05
C PHE A 89 -6.56 0.94 8.39
N VAL A 90 -6.10 2.03 9.07
CA VAL A 90 -6.49 2.31 10.46
C VAL A 90 -8.00 2.52 10.64
N GLY A 91 -8.68 3.04 9.63
CA GLY A 91 -10.13 3.21 9.57
C GLY A 91 -10.91 1.96 9.12
N GLY A 92 -10.24 0.82 8.92
CA GLY A 92 -10.84 -0.38 8.35
C GLY A 92 -11.22 -0.21 6.87
N ILE A 93 -11.94 -1.18 6.32
CA ILE A 93 -12.33 -1.19 4.89
C ILE A 93 -13.23 0.00 4.53
N VAL A 94 -14.16 0.35 5.42
CA VAL A 94 -15.06 1.49 5.19
C VAL A 94 -14.30 2.81 5.21
N GLY A 95 -13.40 3.00 6.18
CA GLY A 95 -12.56 4.20 6.28
C GLY A 95 -11.59 4.32 5.09
N GLU A 96 -11.02 3.23 4.63
CA GLU A 96 -10.15 3.20 3.45
C GLU A 96 -10.91 3.65 2.19
N ARG A 97 -12.10 3.12 1.95
CA ARG A 97 -12.95 3.53 0.81
C ARG A 97 -13.32 5.01 0.87
N ALA A 98 -13.76 5.48 2.04
CA ALA A 98 -14.11 6.89 2.25
C ALA A 98 -12.90 7.82 2.00
N MET A 99 -11.71 7.41 2.42
CA MET A 99 -10.45 8.11 2.15
C MET A 99 -10.16 8.18 0.65
N CYS A 100 -10.24 7.05 -0.05
CA CYS A 100 -10.03 6.95 -1.49
C CYS A 100 -11.00 7.88 -2.26
N GLU A 101 -12.29 7.88 -1.89
CA GLU A 101 -13.30 8.78 -2.45
C GLU A 101 -13.00 10.26 -2.15
N ALA A 102 -12.56 10.60 -0.94
CA ALA A 102 -12.21 11.97 -0.58
C ALA A 102 -11.04 12.49 -1.41
N MET A 103 -9.99 11.67 -1.59
CA MET A 103 -8.86 11.99 -2.45
C MET A 103 -9.26 12.14 -3.91
N SER A 104 -10.10 11.23 -4.42
CA SER A 104 -10.58 11.28 -5.80
C SER A 104 -11.40 12.56 -6.05
N ARG A 105 -12.27 12.95 -5.12
CA ARG A 105 -13.01 14.22 -5.21
C ARG A 105 -12.09 15.44 -5.17
N ALA A 106 -11.05 15.44 -4.32
CA ALA A 106 -10.12 16.54 -4.18
C ALA A 106 -9.26 16.76 -5.45
N GLY A 107 -8.87 15.69 -6.12
CA GLY A 107 -8.03 15.73 -7.32
C GLY A 107 -8.81 15.66 -8.65
N ALA A 108 -10.10 15.35 -8.60
CA ALA A 108 -10.94 15.05 -9.77
C ALA A 108 -10.35 13.94 -10.68
N VAL A 109 -9.59 13.01 -10.09
CA VAL A 109 -8.95 11.88 -10.78
C VAL A 109 -9.10 10.60 -9.95
N PRO A 110 -8.90 9.42 -10.53
CA PRO A 110 -8.87 8.17 -9.76
C PRO A 110 -7.86 8.23 -8.61
N ALA A 111 -8.23 7.66 -7.48
CA ALA A 111 -7.35 7.55 -6.32
C ALA A 111 -7.11 6.08 -5.95
N VAL A 112 -5.97 5.80 -5.35
CA VAL A 112 -5.63 4.51 -4.74
C VAL A 112 -4.98 4.74 -3.39
N THR A 113 -5.12 3.77 -2.50
CA THR A 113 -4.41 3.72 -1.21
C THR A 113 -3.54 2.48 -1.15
N THR A 114 -2.50 2.48 -0.34
CA THR A 114 -1.64 1.30 -0.17
C THR A 114 -2.44 0.08 0.31
N SER A 115 -3.37 0.25 1.25
CA SER A 115 -4.14 -0.89 1.79
C SER A 115 -5.25 -1.36 0.86
N GLY A 116 -5.88 -0.46 0.09
CA GLY A 116 -6.80 -0.86 -0.99
C GLY A 116 -6.06 -1.61 -2.09
N ALA A 117 -4.88 -1.11 -2.50
CA ALA A 117 -4.01 -1.76 -3.47
C ALA A 117 -3.53 -3.15 -3.00
N LEU A 118 -3.28 -3.34 -1.69
CA LEU A 118 -3.00 -4.66 -1.13
C LEU A 118 -4.15 -5.63 -1.40
N LEU A 119 -5.39 -5.25 -1.10
CA LEU A 119 -6.53 -6.14 -1.33
C LEU A 119 -6.70 -6.46 -2.83
N GLU A 120 -6.51 -5.49 -3.71
CA GLU A 120 -6.52 -5.73 -5.17
C GLU A 120 -5.42 -6.71 -5.60
N ALA A 121 -4.20 -6.58 -5.05
CA ALA A 121 -3.09 -7.47 -5.35
C ALA A 121 -3.33 -8.91 -4.85
N LEU A 122 -3.95 -9.07 -3.68
CA LEU A 122 -4.32 -10.38 -3.17
C LEU A 122 -5.36 -11.08 -4.07
N VAL A 123 -6.31 -10.32 -4.61
CA VAL A 123 -7.28 -10.83 -5.60
C VAL A 123 -6.58 -11.18 -6.93
N GLU A 124 -5.70 -10.34 -7.44
CA GLU A 124 -4.95 -10.57 -8.70
C GLU A 124 -4.13 -11.86 -8.65
N LEU A 125 -3.59 -12.19 -7.46
CA LEU A 125 -2.78 -13.39 -7.22
C LEU A 125 -3.60 -14.60 -6.74
N ASP A 126 -4.94 -14.52 -6.65
CA ASP A 126 -5.84 -15.53 -6.04
C ASP A 126 -5.38 -15.96 -4.64
N VAL A 127 -4.91 -15.02 -3.82
CA VAL A 127 -4.42 -15.26 -2.46
C VAL A 127 -5.59 -15.28 -1.48
N ARG A 128 -5.73 -16.38 -0.76
CA ARG A 128 -6.74 -16.57 0.29
C ARG A 128 -6.12 -16.64 1.69
N ARG A 129 -4.82 -16.88 1.75
CA ARG A 129 -4.07 -17.03 3.00
C ARG A 129 -2.76 -16.23 2.88
N VAL A 130 -2.54 -15.28 3.75
CA VAL A 130 -1.37 -14.41 3.73
C VAL A 130 -0.60 -14.45 5.05
N ALA A 131 0.73 -14.45 4.96
CA ALA A 131 1.59 -14.15 6.09
C ALA A 131 2.00 -12.67 6.06
N LEU A 132 2.15 -12.04 7.23
CA LEU A 132 2.43 -10.61 7.36
C LEU A 132 3.80 -10.38 8.02
N VAL A 133 4.57 -9.47 7.46
CA VAL A 133 5.75 -8.87 8.09
C VAL A 133 5.50 -7.37 8.25
N THR A 134 5.69 -6.85 9.45
CA THR A 134 5.49 -5.44 9.74
C THR A 134 6.65 -4.87 10.56
N PRO A 135 7.02 -3.58 10.37
CA PRO A 135 7.98 -2.92 11.26
C PRO A 135 7.32 -2.44 12.55
N TYR A 136 6.00 -2.39 12.61
CA TYR A 136 5.22 -1.73 13.65
C TYR A 136 5.25 -2.46 15.00
N THR A 137 4.68 -1.80 16.02
CA THR A 137 4.31 -2.42 17.28
C THR A 137 3.19 -3.45 17.09
N VAL A 138 3.00 -4.31 18.08
CA VAL A 138 1.95 -5.34 18.05
C VAL A 138 0.55 -4.74 17.90
N SER A 139 0.28 -3.58 18.51
CA SER A 139 -1.03 -2.92 18.43
C SER A 139 -1.38 -2.49 17.00
N VAL A 140 -0.46 -1.84 16.29
CA VAL A 140 -0.65 -1.45 14.88
C VAL A 140 -0.74 -2.68 13.98
N THR A 141 0.09 -3.69 14.24
CA THR A 141 0.09 -4.96 13.48
C THR A 141 -1.27 -5.68 13.57
N ARG A 142 -1.87 -5.75 14.76
CA ARG A 142 -3.20 -6.38 14.94
C ARG A 142 -4.31 -5.68 14.16
N VAL A 143 -4.23 -4.36 13.99
CA VAL A 143 -5.21 -3.63 13.15
C VAL A 143 -5.06 -4.02 11.69
N LEU A 144 -3.83 -4.19 11.19
CA LEU A 144 -3.61 -4.72 9.84
C LEU A 144 -4.14 -6.15 9.69
N GLU A 145 -3.87 -7.04 10.67
CA GLU A 145 -4.42 -8.41 10.68
C GLU A 145 -5.96 -8.38 10.57
N SER A 146 -6.60 -7.53 11.39
CA SER A 146 -8.06 -7.38 11.37
C SER A 146 -8.56 -6.81 10.04
N TYR A 147 -7.85 -5.86 9.44
CA TYR A 147 -8.19 -5.28 8.13
C TYR A 147 -8.20 -6.34 7.03
N VAL A 148 -7.13 -7.13 6.94
CA VAL A 148 -6.99 -8.22 5.96
C VAL A 148 -8.02 -9.33 6.19
N ALA A 149 -8.24 -9.72 7.46
CA ALA A 149 -9.23 -10.74 7.80
C ALA A 149 -10.67 -10.33 7.44
N ARG A 150 -11.03 -9.06 7.66
CA ARG A 150 -12.34 -8.51 7.26
C ARG A 150 -12.54 -8.46 5.75
N ALA A 151 -11.48 -8.47 4.97
CA ALA A 151 -11.54 -8.61 3.50
C ALA A 151 -11.68 -10.07 3.05
N GLY A 152 -11.87 -11.03 3.96
CA GLY A 152 -12.05 -12.45 3.65
C GLY A 152 -10.74 -13.23 3.43
N VAL A 153 -9.57 -12.63 3.72
CA VAL A 153 -8.27 -13.28 3.59
C VAL A 153 -7.77 -13.74 4.95
N THR A 154 -7.40 -15.01 5.08
CA THR A 154 -6.91 -15.59 6.32
C THR A 154 -5.46 -15.19 6.57
N VAL A 155 -5.17 -14.56 7.72
CA VAL A 155 -3.80 -14.32 8.17
C VAL A 155 -3.25 -15.57 8.84
N THR A 156 -2.23 -16.19 8.24
CA THR A 156 -1.65 -17.46 8.71
C THR A 156 -0.51 -17.29 9.69
N GLY A 157 0.11 -16.13 9.71
CA GLY A 157 1.19 -15.80 10.60
C GLY A 157 1.60 -14.35 10.49
N CYS A 158 2.22 -13.83 11.55
CA CYS A 158 2.70 -12.47 11.58
C CYS A 158 4.05 -12.38 12.31
N ALA A 159 4.98 -11.61 11.74
CA ALA A 159 6.20 -11.19 12.40
C ALA A 159 6.28 -9.66 12.41
N TYR A 160 6.67 -9.09 13.54
CA TYR A 160 6.77 -7.63 13.70
C TYR A 160 8.10 -7.23 14.38
N MET A 161 8.58 -6.01 14.07
CA MET A 161 9.85 -5.49 14.59
C MET A 161 9.67 -4.66 15.88
N GLY A 162 8.50 -4.07 16.10
CA GLY A 162 8.21 -3.21 17.26
C GLY A 162 8.79 -1.81 17.16
N LEU A 163 9.02 -1.30 15.95
CA LEU A 163 9.61 0.01 15.71
C LEU A 163 8.55 1.10 15.80
N THR A 164 8.93 2.24 16.38
CA THR A 164 8.12 3.46 16.47
C THR A 164 8.75 4.65 15.78
N ARG A 165 9.98 4.52 15.29
CA ARG A 165 10.75 5.60 14.63
C ARG A 165 11.71 5.02 13.60
N GLN A 166 12.10 5.85 12.64
CA GLN A 166 13.21 5.61 11.70
C GLN A 166 13.11 4.26 10.96
N ILE A 167 11.88 3.83 10.62
CA ILE A 167 11.63 2.56 9.93
C ILE A 167 12.43 2.48 8.62
N TRP A 168 12.65 3.60 7.94
CA TRP A 168 13.43 3.70 6.71
C TRP A 168 14.91 3.33 6.85
N LYS A 169 15.43 3.16 8.10
CA LYS A 169 16.79 2.67 8.36
C LYS A 169 16.91 1.15 8.36
N VAL A 170 15.78 0.43 8.32
CA VAL A 170 15.78 -1.03 8.22
C VAL A 170 16.46 -1.45 6.93
N THR A 171 17.34 -2.42 7.02
CA THR A 171 18.10 -2.92 5.87
C THR A 171 17.38 -4.06 5.15
N TYR A 172 17.73 -4.33 3.90
CA TYR A 172 17.24 -5.53 3.18
C TYR A 172 17.49 -6.82 3.93
N ARG A 173 18.64 -6.92 4.64
CA ARG A 173 18.96 -8.11 5.45
C ARG A 173 17.92 -8.30 6.56
N GLU A 174 17.60 -7.25 7.30
CA GLU A 174 16.61 -7.30 8.37
C GLU A 174 15.22 -7.64 7.83
N VAL A 175 14.83 -7.08 6.69
CA VAL A 175 13.57 -7.44 6.00
C VAL A 175 13.55 -8.92 5.65
N ALA A 176 14.62 -9.45 5.04
CA ALA A 176 14.72 -10.85 4.67
C ALA A 176 14.71 -11.78 5.90
N ASP A 177 15.39 -11.40 6.97
CA ASP A 177 15.39 -12.18 8.22
C ASP A 177 14.01 -12.19 8.88
N MET A 178 13.26 -11.10 8.83
CA MET A 178 11.88 -11.05 9.30
C MET A 178 10.94 -11.89 8.43
N ALA A 179 11.11 -11.85 7.12
CA ALA A 179 10.36 -12.69 6.19
C ALA A 179 10.57 -14.19 6.50
N ARG A 180 11.81 -14.61 6.69
CA ARG A 180 12.13 -16.00 7.09
C ARG A 180 11.54 -16.39 8.45
N ARG A 181 11.56 -15.46 9.44
CA ARG A 181 10.93 -15.70 10.75
C ARG A 181 9.41 -15.82 10.67
N ALA A 182 8.76 -15.01 9.84
CA ALA A 182 7.34 -15.14 9.55
C ALA A 182 7.05 -16.50 8.92
N ALA A 183 7.94 -16.94 8.01
CA ALA A 183 7.91 -18.23 7.38
C ALA A 183 7.90 -19.39 8.39
N VAL A 184 8.81 -19.40 9.31
CA VAL A 184 8.96 -20.46 10.32
C VAL A 184 7.85 -20.42 11.37
N ARG A 185 7.50 -19.23 11.89
CA ARG A 185 6.52 -19.07 12.98
C ARG A 185 5.07 -19.23 12.53
N GLY A 186 4.77 -18.88 11.30
CA GLY A 186 3.41 -18.76 10.79
C GLY A 186 2.87 -19.99 10.08
N ARG A 187 3.53 -21.18 10.15
CA ARG A 187 3.14 -22.32 9.31
C ARG A 187 3.05 -21.89 7.84
N LEU A 188 4.08 -21.25 7.32
CA LEU A 188 4.11 -20.69 5.96
C LEU A 188 3.80 -21.72 4.88
N GLY A 189 3.98 -22.99 5.12
CA GLY A 189 3.46 -24.06 4.26
C GLY A 189 1.95 -23.99 4.03
N ALA A 190 1.24 -23.11 4.75
CA ALA A 190 -0.18 -22.81 4.57
C ALA A 190 -0.46 -21.42 3.99
N ALA A 191 0.52 -20.51 3.83
CA ALA A 191 0.33 -19.20 3.22
C ALA A 191 0.45 -19.28 1.69
N ASP A 192 -0.42 -18.55 1.00
CA ASP A 192 -0.39 -18.43 -0.46
C ASP A 192 0.52 -17.27 -0.90
N ALA A 193 0.75 -16.28 -0.02
CA ALA A 193 1.66 -15.16 -0.23
C ALA A 193 2.22 -14.59 1.09
N LEU A 194 3.28 -13.79 0.98
CA LEU A 194 3.84 -12.99 2.06
C LEU A 194 3.65 -11.50 1.75
N PHE A 195 3.16 -10.71 2.71
CA PHE A 195 3.07 -9.25 2.59
C PHE A 195 4.06 -8.54 3.51
N LEU A 196 4.92 -7.71 2.91
CA LEU A 196 5.86 -6.81 3.58
C LEU A 196 5.20 -5.44 3.76
N SER A 197 4.70 -5.17 4.95
CA SER A 197 3.94 -3.97 5.28
C SER A 197 4.85 -2.80 5.63
N CYS A 198 4.43 -1.61 5.29
CA CYS A 198 5.04 -0.29 5.46
C CYS A 198 5.79 0.23 4.24
N THR A 199 5.37 1.42 3.80
CA THR A 199 6.01 2.12 2.68
C THR A 199 7.43 2.61 3.03
N ASN A 200 7.79 2.69 4.31
CA ASN A 200 9.16 2.99 4.76
C ASN A 200 10.06 1.74 4.94
N LEU A 201 9.61 0.53 4.55
CA LEU A 201 10.50 -0.63 4.44
C LEU A 201 11.08 -0.71 3.02
N PRO A 202 12.42 -0.81 2.86
CA PRO A 202 13.02 -1.06 1.56
C PRO A 202 12.77 -2.51 1.16
N THR A 203 12.24 -2.75 -0.06
CA THR A 203 11.75 -4.07 -0.45
C THR A 203 12.07 -4.48 -1.89
N TYR A 204 12.34 -3.55 -2.79
CA TYR A 204 12.42 -3.82 -4.22
C TYR A 204 13.36 -4.97 -4.57
N ASP A 205 14.61 -4.94 -4.09
CA ASP A 205 15.61 -5.95 -4.46
C ASP A 205 15.48 -7.25 -3.66
N VAL A 206 14.75 -7.22 -2.54
CA VAL A 206 14.57 -8.43 -1.70
C VAL A 206 13.40 -9.29 -2.16
N ILE A 207 12.42 -8.72 -2.86
CA ILE A 207 11.23 -9.44 -3.34
C ILE A 207 11.62 -10.66 -4.20
N PRO A 208 12.37 -10.52 -5.31
CA PRO A 208 12.67 -11.66 -6.17
C PRO A 208 13.44 -12.78 -5.46
N GLN A 209 14.32 -12.39 -4.53
CA GLN A 209 15.13 -13.35 -3.78
C GLN A 209 14.27 -14.12 -2.77
N LEU A 210 13.35 -13.44 -2.08
CA LEU A 210 12.42 -14.10 -1.16
C LEU A 210 11.43 -15.00 -1.89
N GLU A 211 10.92 -14.60 -3.05
CA GLU A 211 10.05 -15.43 -3.88
C GLU A 211 10.76 -16.71 -4.35
N ALA A 212 12.03 -16.57 -4.77
CA ALA A 212 12.84 -17.72 -5.15
C ALA A 212 13.11 -18.69 -3.98
N GLU A 213 13.31 -18.15 -2.77
CA GLU A 213 13.57 -18.92 -1.55
C GLU A 213 12.29 -19.55 -0.98
N LEU A 214 11.22 -18.76 -0.84
CA LEU A 214 9.99 -19.18 -0.16
C LEU A 214 9.00 -19.91 -1.07
N ARG A 215 9.16 -19.80 -2.39
CA ARG A 215 8.28 -20.40 -3.42
C ARG A 215 6.83 -19.96 -3.35
N ILE A 216 6.59 -18.77 -2.84
CA ILE A 216 5.29 -18.08 -2.83
C ILE A 216 5.50 -16.62 -3.26
N PRO A 217 4.46 -15.96 -3.80
CA PRO A 217 4.50 -14.52 -4.05
C PRO A 217 4.88 -13.73 -2.81
N VAL A 218 5.75 -12.74 -2.98
CA VAL A 218 6.10 -11.75 -1.97
C VAL A 218 5.70 -10.38 -2.47
N ILE A 219 4.76 -9.75 -1.81
CA ILE A 219 4.26 -8.43 -2.17
C ILE A 219 4.63 -7.41 -1.11
N SER A 220 4.85 -6.17 -1.49
CA SER A 220 5.20 -5.10 -0.54
C SER A 220 4.32 -3.87 -0.68
N ALA A 221 4.28 -3.06 0.38
CA ALA A 221 3.49 -1.84 0.44
C ALA A 221 3.80 -0.88 -0.73
N ASN A 222 5.08 -0.62 -1.01
CA ASN A 222 5.49 0.23 -2.12
C ASN A 222 5.12 -0.37 -3.48
N GLN A 223 5.35 -1.68 -3.65
CA GLN A 223 5.03 -2.39 -4.88
C GLN A 223 3.54 -2.31 -5.20
N VAL A 224 2.65 -2.68 -4.26
CA VAL A 224 1.20 -2.67 -4.51
C VAL A 224 0.68 -1.28 -4.77
N THR A 225 1.23 -0.24 -4.09
CA THR A 225 0.84 1.15 -4.30
C THR A 225 1.15 1.60 -5.73
N MET A 226 2.37 1.38 -6.20
CA MET A 226 2.77 1.75 -7.56
C MET A 226 2.06 0.88 -8.60
N TRP A 227 1.95 -0.42 -8.39
CA TRP A 227 1.22 -1.32 -9.26
C TRP A 227 -0.24 -0.87 -9.47
N ALA A 228 -0.96 -0.55 -8.40
CA ALA A 228 -2.35 -0.12 -8.52
C ALA A 228 -2.49 1.26 -9.16
N ALA A 229 -1.62 2.22 -8.83
CA ALA A 229 -1.63 3.55 -9.44
C ALA A 229 -1.37 3.48 -10.95
N LEU A 230 -0.36 2.74 -11.38
CA LEU A 230 -0.03 2.55 -12.78
C LEU A 230 -1.13 1.82 -13.54
N ARG A 231 -1.77 0.84 -12.91
CA ARG A 231 -2.95 0.16 -13.46
C ARG A 231 -4.13 1.12 -13.70
N ARG A 232 -4.41 2.05 -12.76
CA ARG A 232 -5.41 3.12 -12.95
C ARG A 232 -5.02 4.09 -14.06
N LEU A 233 -3.73 4.32 -14.23
CA LEU A 233 -3.20 5.10 -15.34
C LEU A 233 -3.32 4.37 -16.69
N GLY A 234 -3.60 3.07 -16.72
CA GLY A 234 -3.66 2.25 -17.93
C GLY A 234 -2.27 1.82 -18.44
N THR A 235 -1.27 1.83 -17.56
CA THR A 235 0.08 1.34 -17.86
C THR A 235 0.51 0.25 -16.87
N ARG A 236 1.70 -0.31 -17.05
CA ARG A 236 2.20 -1.42 -16.23
C ARG A 236 3.37 -0.99 -15.39
N ALA A 237 3.40 -1.49 -14.17
CA ALA A 237 4.60 -1.39 -13.34
C ALA A 237 5.75 -2.21 -13.93
N VAL A 238 6.98 -1.74 -13.72
CA VAL A 238 8.19 -2.47 -14.06
C VAL A 238 8.76 -3.13 -12.81
N GLY A 239 9.24 -4.37 -12.93
CA GLY A 239 9.77 -5.11 -11.79
C GLY A 239 10.03 -6.56 -12.21
N PRO A 240 11.17 -6.82 -12.85
CA PRO A 240 11.49 -8.16 -13.35
C PRO A 240 11.56 -9.16 -12.19
N TYR A 241 11.07 -10.36 -12.46
CA TYR A 241 11.09 -11.47 -11.50
C TYR A 241 10.31 -11.21 -10.21
N GLN A 242 9.19 -10.46 -10.31
CA GLN A 242 8.26 -10.20 -9.19
C GLN A 242 6.88 -10.76 -9.57
N ALA A 243 6.37 -11.70 -8.80
CA ALA A 243 5.16 -12.47 -9.12
C ALA A 243 3.94 -11.60 -9.42
N LEU A 244 3.70 -10.52 -8.66
CA LEU A 244 2.60 -9.59 -8.89
C LEU A 244 2.71 -8.89 -10.26
N ILE A 245 3.91 -8.43 -10.61
CA ILE A 245 4.16 -7.74 -11.87
C ILE A 245 4.05 -8.71 -13.05
N ASP A 246 4.61 -9.91 -12.91
CA ASP A 246 4.58 -10.95 -13.92
C ASP A 246 3.16 -11.51 -14.13
N ALA A 247 2.33 -11.63 -13.08
CA ALA A 247 0.92 -12.03 -13.18
C ALA A 247 0.12 -11.02 -14.01
N SER A 248 0.26 -9.73 -13.70
CA SER A 248 -0.42 -8.65 -14.41
C SER A 248 0.00 -8.55 -15.89
N ALA A 249 1.21 -8.97 -16.22
CA ALA A 249 1.66 -9.05 -17.61
C ALA A 249 0.95 -10.15 -18.40
N ARG A 250 0.58 -11.26 -17.72
CA ARG A 250 -0.11 -12.42 -18.34
C ARG A 250 -1.61 -12.20 -18.51
N SER A 251 -2.26 -11.56 -17.55
CA SER A 251 -3.71 -11.34 -17.54
C SER A 251 -4.20 -10.37 -18.61
N GLY A 252 -3.31 -9.63 -19.26
CA GLY A 252 -3.67 -8.70 -20.34
C GLY A 252 -4.58 -7.53 -19.90
N THR A 253 -4.91 -7.45 -18.64
CA THR A 253 -5.92 -6.55 -18.08
C THR A 253 -5.33 -5.17 -17.83
N VAL A 254 -5.13 -4.39 -18.90
CA VAL A 254 -5.15 -2.95 -18.82
C VAL A 254 -6.62 -2.56 -18.90
N LEU A 255 -7.24 -2.19 -17.79
CA LEU A 255 -8.62 -1.70 -17.83
C LEU A 255 -8.64 -0.32 -18.49
N PRO A 256 -9.36 -0.14 -19.60
CA PRO A 256 -9.64 1.20 -20.11
C PRO A 256 -10.41 1.95 -19.02
N GLY A 257 -10.06 3.23 -18.80
CA GLY A 257 -10.59 4.09 -17.75
C GLY A 257 -12.09 3.95 -17.55
N GLN A 258 -12.50 3.16 -16.58
CA GLN A 258 -13.86 3.16 -16.05
C GLN A 258 -13.88 4.02 -14.79
N ALA A 259 -14.72 5.04 -14.83
CA ALA A 259 -15.11 5.83 -13.68
C ALA A 259 -15.55 4.91 -12.52
N SER A 260 -15.01 5.18 -11.34
CA SER A 260 -15.44 4.79 -10.01
C SER A 260 -16.54 3.72 -9.91
N GLY A 261 -16.15 2.51 -9.64
CA GLY A 261 -17.01 1.44 -9.20
C GLY A 261 -16.13 0.28 -8.72
N SER A 262 -15.80 0.26 -7.44
CA SER A 262 -15.11 -0.87 -6.84
C SER A 262 -16.02 -2.09 -6.84
N VAL A 263 -15.75 -3.04 -7.69
CA VAL A 263 -16.40 -4.36 -7.63
C VAL A 263 -15.60 -5.23 -6.66
N LEU A 264 -15.85 -5.05 -5.38
CA LEU A 264 -15.69 -6.12 -4.40
C LEU A 264 -17.08 -6.71 -4.17
N PRO A 265 -17.22 -8.02 -4.02
CA PRO A 265 -18.52 -8.65 -3.76
C PRO A 265 -19.13 -8.07 -2.48
N ASP A 266 -20.46 -7.88 -2.48
CA ASP A 266 -21.22 -7.48 -1.32
C ASP A 266 -20.93 -8.43 -0.16
N VAL A 267 -20.34 -7.89 0.91
CA VAL A 267 -20.18 -8.62 2.16
C VAL A 267 -21.52 -8.53 2.88
N PRO A 268 -22.17 -9.66 3.19
CA PRO A 268 -23.44 -9.64 3.93
C PRO A 268 -23.27 -9.00 5.31
N ASP A 269 -24.23 -8.15 5.69
CA ASP A 269 -24.33 -7.56 7.02
C ASP A 269 -24.32 -8.64 8.08
N VAL A 270 -23.31 -8.65 8.93
CA VAL A 270 -23.27 -9.51 10.12
C VAL A 270 -23.97 -8.75 11.25
N PRO A 271 -25.00 -9.34 11.91
CA PRO A 271 -25.72 -8.67 13.00
C PRO A 271 -24.79 -8.27 14.15
N GLY A 272 -25.05 -7.08 14.70
CA GLY A 272 -24.22 -6.41 15.70
C GLY A 272 -23.93 -7.27 16.93
N VAL A 273 -22.70 -7.22 17.38
CA VAL A 273 -22.23 -7.66 18.69
C VAL A 273 -22.81 -6.68 19.75
N PRO A 274 -23.44 -7.17 20.84
CA PRO A 274 -23.99 -6.28 21.88
C PRO A 274 -22.90 -5.47 22.57
N GLU A 275 -23.17 -4.20 22.82
CA GLU A 275 -22.35 -3.33 23.67
C GLU A 275 -22.28 -3.89 25.09
N GLU A 276 -21.09 -4.28 25.53
CA GLU A 276 -20.82 -4.55 26.95
C GLU A 276 -20.85 -3.25 27.74
N LYS A 277 -21.78 -3.21 28.70
CA LYS A 277 -21.94 -2.11 29.68
C LYS A 277 -20.64 -1.93 30.48
N GLN A 278 -20.10 -0.74 30.45
CA GLN A 278 -19.09 -0.28 31.39
C GLN A 278 -19.65 -0.39 32.82
N GLN A 279 -19.09 -1.26 33.63
CA GLN A 279 -19.27 -1.23 35.08
C GLN A 279 -18.30 -0.22 35.67
N GLU A 280 -18.86 0.86 36.22
CA GLU A 280 -18.21 1.74 37.17
C GLU A 280 -17.89 0.99 38.46
N GLY A 281 -16.76 1.34 39.07
CA GLY A 281 -16.50 1.12 40.47
C GLY A 281 -15.13 0.61 40.82
N TRP A 282 -14.22 1.52 41.20
CA TRP A 282 -13.25 1.25 42.28
C TRP A 282 -13.08 2.51 43.12
N THR A 283 -13.43 2.39 44.38
CA THR A 283 -13.12 3.28 45.51
C THR A 283 -11.64 3.27 45.83
#